data_e5c6e8305957a2e09bd77251397d8414
#
_entry.id   e5c6e8305957a2e09bd77251397d8414
#
_cell.length_a   1.000
_cell.length_b   1.000
_cell.length_c   1.000
_cell.angle_alpha   90.00
_cell.angle_beta   90.00
_cell.angle_gamma   90.00
#
_symmetry.space_group_name_H-M   'P 1'
#
loop_
_entity.id
_entity.type
_entity.pdbx_description
1 polymer ?
#
loop_
_entity_poly.entity_id
_entity_poly.type
_entity_poly.pdbx_seq_one_letter_code
_entity_poly.pdbx_strand_id
1 'polypeptide(L)'
;MKRGARGDLKRVDLKGCIRVKGKSYISIVMVFLLLGCTSYPAARKEASPPPSKEMGRAFVREALQHYQFVKDPDVVNLVNSVGRRIVSKVGANPDSYHFFVVRENQPNAFAIPGGYIFIFDGLLLQLRDEGELAGVLAHEIAHVERSHFFKDDKKIAALDIATIAAILLSGGNPAALTLAGAANLDIRLQFSRDNEAEADSYAMRYLEKGGFSSEGLLNFFDSLIRYERFNPQTVPAYASTHPGLEERRDRVANFLRKTSDTPDTGTGTGITRNWQRMQATLLSRNITLKDESTLLQAMMIEKMPEEKREEALNYLLGLAYMKAGRYSDAIPRYLTAIGLNENNHLYYADIAFCYLKQQDIDKSREAAIKSILLSRDYAPAHVIMGIIELDSDNLTKAISHLDDALKIDEANSMANFYLAMAYRKSSDAGKEAFYSARYFKLNLDPERALKELNRAKDLVTIDTPMHFRILQEIEEIKREGL
;
A
#
# COMPACT_ATOMS: atom_id res chain seq x y z
N MET A 1 -20.80 41.62 68.04
CA MET A 1 -20.98 40.77 69.24
C MET A 1 -20.69 39.31 68.85
N LYS A 2 -19.69 38.72 69.53
CA LYS A 2 -19.41 37.31 69.84
C LYS A 2 -19.24 36.35 68.68
N ARG A 3 -17.98 35.96 68.46
CA ARG A 3 -17.27 34.67 68.83
C ARG A 3 -17.83 33.44 68.10
N GLY A 4 -17.14 32.66 67.33
CA GLY A 4 -15.81 32.08 67.50
C GLY A 4 -15.99 30.60 67.66
N ALA A 5 -15.42 29.84 66.79
CA ALA A 5 -14.91 28.48 67.09
C ALA A 5 -14.02 27.97 65.94
N ARG A 6 -12.73 27.94 66.23
CA ARG A 6 -11.74 27.11 65.52
C ARG A 6 -11.96 25.66 65.89
N GLY A 7 -12.04 24.78 64.95
CA GLY A 7 -12.00 23.32 65.14
C GLY A 7 -10.69 22.77 64.59
N ASP A 8 -9.87 22.26 65.46
CA ASP A 8 -8.53 21.73 65.26
C ASP A 8 -8.52 20.49 64.34
N LEU A 9 -7.72 20.53 63.32
CA LEU A 9 -7.29 19.34 62.57
C LEU A 9 -6.24 18.58 63.41
N LYS A 10 -6.67 17.51 64.05
CA LYS A 10 -5.76 16.52 64.68
C LYS A 10 -5.02 15.74 63.64
N ARG A 11 -3.71 15.87 63.62
CA ARG A 11 -2.76 14.94 62.96
C ARG A 11 -3.02 13.53 63.54
N VAL A 12 -3.27 12.56 62.67
CA VAL A 12 -3.28 11.13 63.01
C VAL A 12 -1.86 10.64 62.95
N ASP A 13 -1.32 10.30 64.11
CA ASP A 13 0.00 9.73 64.29
C ASP A 13 -0.06 8.21 64.01
N LEU A 14 0.79 7.71 63.13
CA LEU A 14 0.85 6.33 62.63
C LEU A 14 1.57 5.38 63.61
N LYS A 15 1.44 5.56 64.92
CA LYS A 15 1.97 4.63 65.92
C LYS A 15 0.95 4.31 67.00
N GLY A 16 0.03 3.42 66.67
CA GLY A 16 -0.93 2.87 67.63
C GLY A 16 -1.12 1.40 67.39
N CYS A 17 -0.16 0.57 67.78
CA CYS A 17 -0.39 -0.87 67.96
C CYS A 17 -1.25 -1.09 69.20
N ILE A 18 -2.51 -1.41 69.00
CA ILE A 18 -3.39 -1.92 70.08
C ILE A 18 -3.14 -3.44 70.18
N ARG A 19 -2.49 -3.85 71.29
CA ARG A 19 -2.29 -5.21 71.65
C ARG A 19 -3.51 -5.73 72.40
N VAL A 20 -4.36 -6.52 71.73
CA VAL A 20 -5.42 -7.27 72.36
C VAL A 20 -5.01 -8.75 72.45
N LYS A 21 -5.08 -9.27 73.69
CA LYS A 21 -4.79 -10.66 73.98
C LYS A 21 -5.80 -11.60 73.33
N GLY A 22 -5.31 -12.59 72.59
CA GLY A 22 -6.00 -13.86 72.38
C GLY A 22 -6.73 -14.00 71.06
N LYS A 23 -6.16 -14.87 70.25
CA LYS A 23 -6.68 -15.56 69.07
C LYS A 23 -6.62 -14.85 67.72
N SER A 24 -5.85 -15.51 66.86
CA SER A 24 -5.60 -15.22 65.46
C SER A 24 -6.85 -14.87 64.66
N TYR A 25 -6.88 -13.66 64.13
CA TYR A 25 -7.65 -13.27 62.95
C TYR A 25 -6.76 -12.42 62.02
N ILE A 26 -5.75 -13.09 61.51
CA ILE A 26 -4.98 -12.55 60.37
C ILE A 26 -5.57 -13.27 59.16
N SER A 27 -6.58 -12.74 58.51
CA SER A 27 -6.93 -13.14 57.14
C SER A 27 -8.07 -12.35 56.46
N ILE A 28 -8.62 -11.31 57.02
CA ILE A 28 -9.75 -10.59 56.37
C ILE A 28 -9.43 -9.12 55.99
N VAL A 29 -8.35 -8.52 56.49
CA VAL A 29 -8.02 -7.11 56.16
C VAL A 29 -7.09 -6.99 54.95
N MET A 30 -6.46 -8.09 54.49
CA MET A 30 -5.55 -8.06 53.34
C MET A 30 -6.25 -8.26 51.98
N VAL A 31 -7.52 -8.61 51.94
CA VAL A 31 -8.29 -8.81 50.68
C VAL A 31 -8.99 -7.51 50.21
N PHE A 32 -9.20 -6.53 51.08
CA PHE A 32 -9.85 -5.28 50.72
C PHE A 32 -8.88 -4.16 50.28
N LEU A 33 -7.56 -4.34 50.36
CA LEU A 33 -6.56 -3.39 49.89
C LEU A 33 -6.00 -3.71 48.49
N LEU A 34 -6.45 -4.79 47.85
CA LEU A 34 -6.05 -5.16 46.49
C LEU A 34 -7.14 -4.88 45.43
N LEU A 35 -8.27 -4.32 45.81
CA LEU A 35 -9.38 -3.99 44.88
C LEU A 35 -9.62 -2.49 44.69
N GLY A 36 -8.70 -1.66 45.07
CA GLY A 36 -8.90 -0.19 45.06
C GLY A 36 -7.81 0.62 44.38
N CYS A 37 -7.16 0.14 43.33
CA CYS A 37 -6.36 1.01 42.44
C CYS A 37 -6.32 0.37 41.03
N THR A 38 -7.46 0.30 40.38
CA THR A 38 -7.41 0.41 38.92
C THR A 38 -7.13 1.88 38.62
N SER A 39 -5.87 2.28 38.69
CA SER A 39 -5.43 3.47 38.00
C SER A 39 -5.71 3.23 36.53
N TYR A 40 -6.78 3.84 36.02
CA TYR A 40 -6.87 4.13 34.59
C TYR A 40 -5.49 4.66 34.16
N PRO A 41 -4.82 4.05 33.17
CA PRO A 41 -3.65 4.67 32.65
C PRO A 41 -4.09 6.05 32.18
N ALA A 42 -3.56 7.11 32.81
CA ALA A 42 -3.71 8.46 32.32
C ALA A 42 -3.38 8.39 30.85
N ALA A 43 -4.30 8.87 30.00
CA ALA A 43 -4.10 8.92 28.55
C ALA A 43 -2.68 9.43 28.34
N ARG A 44 -1.81 8.56 27.85
CA ARG A 44 -0.45 8.94 27.48
C ARG A 44 -0.64 10.07 26.50
N LYS A 45 -0.27 11.29 26.86
CA LYS A 45 -0.16 12.37 25.88
C LYS A 45 0.75 11.78 24.80
N GLU A 46 0.16 11.46 23.65
CA GLU A 46 0.94 10.97 22.52
C GLU A 46 1.99 12.03 22.25
N ALA A 47 3.24 11.62 22.27
CA ALA A 47 4.34 12.50 21.90
C ALA A 47 4.05 12.96 20.46
N SER A 48 4.14 14.26 20.21
CA SER A 48 4.02 14.81 18.86
C SER A 48 4.93 13.98 17.93
N PRO A 49 4.44 13.55 16.75
CA PRO A 49 5.25 12.78 15.83
C PRO A 49 6.54 13.54 15.51
N PRO A 50 7.65 12.85 15.28
CA PRO A 50 8.89 13.51 14.91
C PRO A 50 8.67 14.40 13.68
N PRO A 51 9.34 15.55 13.55
CA PRO A 51 9.15 16.52 12.45
C PRO A 51 9.16 15.89 11.05
N SER A 52 9.94 14.81 10.87
CA SER A 52 10.00 14.05 9.64
C SER A 52 8.67 13.37 9.25
N LYS A 53 7.91 12.87 10.22
CA LYS A 53 6.60 12.26 9.96
C LYS A 53 5.54 13.31 9.63
N GLU A 54 5.57 14.46 10.29
CA GLU A 54 4.64 15.56 10.00
C GLU A 54 4.84 16.11 8.59
N MET A 55 6.09 16.25 8.18
CA MET A 55 6.42 16.65 6.80
C MET A 55 5.90 15.65 5.76
N GLY A 56 6.13 14.36 5.98
CA GLY A 56 5.63 13.32 5.09
C GLY A 56 4.11 13.31 4.96
N ARG A 57 3.38 13.44 6.08
CA ARG A 57 1.91 13.55 6.09
C ARG A 57 1.39 14.76 5.34
N ALA A 58 2.01 15.91 5.57
CA ALA A 58 1.62 17.13 4.88
C ALA A 58 1.88 17.03 3.37
N PHE A 59 2.98 16.37 2.96
CA PHE A 59 3.26 16.06 1.57
C PHE A 59 2.19 15.13 0.96
N VAL A 60 1.81 14.05 1.66
CA VAL A 60 0.77 13.13 1.17
C VAL A 60 -0.56 13.86 0.98
N ARG A 61 -0.97 14.71 1.95
CA ARG A 61 -2.20 15.51 1.80
C ARG A 61 -2.18 16.40 0.57
N GLU A 62 -1.07 17.09 0.34
CA GLU A 62 -0.89 17.93 -0.85
C GLU A 62 -0.93 17.09 -2.13
N ALA A 63 -0.22 15.98 -2.13
CA ALA A 63 -0.19 15.05 -3.26
C ALA A 63 -1.59 14.51 -3.61
N LEU A 64 -2.39 14.12 -2.61
CA LEU A 64 -3.74 13.59 -2.79
C LEU A 64 -4.72 14.62 -3.39
N GLN A 65 -4.48 15.92 -3.20
CA GLN A 65 -5.33 16.99 -3.75
C GLN A 65 -5.02 17.26 -5.23
N HIS A 66 -3.77 17.11 -5.65
CA HIS A 66 -3.31 17.60 -6.96
C HIS A 66 -2.93 16.49 -7.94
N TYR A 67 -2.70 15.26 -7.47
CA TYR A 67 -2.24 14.16 -8.31
C TYR A 67 -3.18 12.95 -8.26
N GLN A 68 -3.18 12.19 -9.34
CA GLN A 68 -3.96 10.97 -9.42
C GLN A 68 -3.12 9.79 -8.96
N PHE A 69 -3.69 8.95 -8.11
CA PHE A 69 -3.07 7.74 -7.62
C PHE A 69 -3.67 6.50 -8.30
N VAL A 70 -2.83 5.52 -8.57
CA VAL A 70 -3.28 4.20 -8.98
C VAL A 70 -3.83 3.49 -7.74
N LYS A 71 -5.09 3.03 -7.83
CA LYS A 71 -5.80 2.35 -6.74
C LYS A 71 -6.14 0.91 -7.08
N ASP A 72 -5.74 0.45 -8.28
CA ASP A 72 -6.00 -0.92 -8.71
C ASP A 72 -5.21 -1.92 -7.85
N PRO A 73 -5.88 -2.92 -7.27
CA PRO A 73 -5.25 -3.90 -6.38
C PRO A 73 -4.10 -4.67 -7.02
N ASP A 74 -4.17 -4.99 -8.32
CA ASP A 74 -3.09 -5.69 -9.01
C ASP A 74 -1.78 -4.90 -9.00
N VAL A 75 -1.86 -3.57 -8.93
CA VAL A 75 -0.69 -2.68 -8.89
C VAL A 75 -0.27 -2.41 -7.44
N VAL A 76 -1.22 -1.94 -6.62
CA VAL A 76 -0.93 -1.48 -5.26
C VAL A 76 -0.45 -2.63 -4.37
N ASN A 77 -1.09 -3.80 -4.46
CA ASN A 77 -0.71 -4.95 -3.63
C ASN A 77 0.68 -5.49 -3.98
N LEU A 78 1.03 -5.50 -5.28
CA LEU A 78 2.37 -5.94 -5.68
C LEU A 78 3.46 -5.01 -5.13
N VAL A 79 3.33 -3.70 -5.34
CA VAL A 79 4.29 -2.71 -4.83
C VAL A 79 4.43 -2.79 -3.32
N ASN A 80 3.30 -2.85 -2.60
CA ASN A 80 3.30 -2.99 -1.15
C ASN A 80 3.92 -4.31 -0.68
N SER A 81 3.65 -5.43 -1.35
CA SER A 81 4.20 -6.74 -0.96
C SER A 81 5.71 -6.78 -1.06
N VAL A 82 6.27 -6.25 -2.16
CA VAL A 82 7.72 -6.17 -2.37
C VAL A 82 8.37 -5.21 -1.34
N GLY A 83 7.81 -4.01 -1.19
CA GLY A 83 8.35 -3.01 -0.26
C GLY A 83 8.31 -3.47 1.20
N ARG A 84 7.17 -3.97 1.68
CA ARG A 84 7.00 -4.48 3.04
C ARG A 84 7.89 -5.70 3.32
N ARG A 85 8.10 -6.57 2.33
CA ARG A 85 9.02 -7.70 2.44
C ARG A 85 10.45 -7.20 2.72
N ILE A 86 10.92 -6.19 2.00
CA ILE A 86 12.24 -5.59 2.22
C ILE A 86 12.30 -4.94 3.60
N VAL A 87 11.35 -4.06 3.95
CA VAL A 87 11.30 -3.36 5.24
C VAL A 87 11.33 -4.33 6.42
N SER A 88 10.54 -5.40 6.37
CA SER A 88 10.48 -6.41 7.45
C SER A 88 11.82 -7.09 7.71
N LYS A 89 12.67 -7.23 6.69
CA LYS A 89 13.96 -7.92 6.77
C LYS A 89 15.12 -7.02 7.16
N VAL A 90 14.97 -5.71 7.02
CA VAL A 90 15.99 -4.75 7.47
C VAL A 90 15.81 -4.34 8.93
N GLY A 91 14.77 -4.82 9.61
CA GLY A 91 14.51 -4.56 11.01
C GLY A 91 13.72 -3.27 11.28
N ALA A 92 13.21 -2.62 10.22
CA ALA A 92 12.30 -1.50 10.34
C ALA A 92 10.84 -2.01 10.52
N ASN A 93 9.98 -1.17 11.09
CA ASN A 93 8.57 -1.51 11.22
C ASN A 93 7.85 -1.33 9.88
N PRO A 94 7.30 -2.40 9.25
CA PRO A 94 6.59 -2.29 7.98
C PRO A 94 5.39 -1.33 8.01
N ASP A 95 4.75 -1.15 9.17
CA ASP A 95 3.61 -0.24 9.30
C ASP A 95 4.00 1.24 9.33
N SER A 96 5.32 1.52 9.41
CA SER A 96 5.85 2.87 9.28
C SER A 96 6.20 3.24 7.84
N TYR A 97 5.95 2.33 6.88
CA TYR A 97 6.23 2.56 5.47
C TYR A 97 4.95 2.53 4.65
N HIS A 98 4.81 3.52 3.79
CA HIS A 98 3.65 3.73 2.93
C HIS A 98 4.11 3.86 1.49
N PHE A 99 3.62 2.98 0.62
CA PHE A 99 3.99 2.96 -0.79
C PHE A 99 2.82 3.46 -1.63
N PHE A 100 3.06 4.48 -2.45
CA PHE A 100 2.07 5.11 -3.31
C PHE A 100 2.47 4.99 -4.77
N VAL A 101 1.51 4.66 -5.63
CA VAL A 101 1.72 4.67 -7.07
C VAL A 101 1.00 5.88 -7.68
N VAL A 102 1.77 6.78 -8.27
CA VAL A 102 1.28 8.03 -8.88
C VAL A 102 1.11 7.82 -10.38
N ARG A 103 0.04 8.39 -10.93
CA ARG A 103 -0.25 8.36 -12.38
C ARG A 103 0.55 9.41 -13.12
N GLU A 104 1.80 9.07 -13.45
CA GLU A 104 2.69 9.93 -14.21
C GLU A 104 3.52 9.11 -15.22
N ASN A 105 3.53 9.53 -16.48
CA ASN A 105 4.18 8.78 -17.55
C ASN A 105 5.71 8.81 -17.48
N GLN A 106 6.31 9.78 -16.78
CA GLN A 106 7.75 9.85 -16.62
C GLN A 106 8.25 8.79 -15.66
N PRO A 107 9.41 8.16 -15.93
CA PRO A 107 10.00 7.21 -14.99
C PRO A 107 10.57 7.95 -13.78
N ASN A 108 9.95 7.76 -12.63
CA ASN A 108 10.41 8.34 -11.36
C ASN A 108 10.01 7.49 -10.15
N ALA A 109 10.82 7.56 -9.10
CA ALA A 109 10.50 7.15 -7.75
C ALA A 109 11.26 8.06 -6.79
N PHE A 110 10.72 8.27 -5.61
CA PHE A 110 11.37 9.06 -4.57
C PHE A 110 10.80 8.74 -3.19
N ALA A 111 11.63 8.95 -2.17
CA ALA A 111 11.26 8.81 -0.78
C ALA A 111 11.11 10.18 -0.10
N ILE A 112 10.08 10.30 0.75
CA ILE A 112 9.87 11.45 1.64
C ILE A 112 10.09 11.01 3.09
N PRO A 113 10.60 11.89 3.96
CA PRO A 113 10.79 11.61 5.37
C PRO A 113 9.54 11.04 6.05
N GLY A 114 9.73 10.07 6.93
CA GLY A 114 8.64 9.41 7.65
C GLY A 114 8.19 8.08 7.04
N GLY A 115 8.89 7.58 6.00
CA GLY A 115 8.63 6.27 5.39
C GLY A 115 7.66 6.31 4.21
N TYR A 116 7.44 7.47 3.60
CA TYR A 116 6.55 7.62 2.46
C TYR A 116 7.36 7.49 1.16
N ILE A 117 7.01 6.50 0.34
CA ILE A 117 7.69 6.19 -0.93
C ILE A 117 6.67 6.30 -2.06
N PHE A 118 7.03 7.06 -3.08
CA PHE A 118 6.21 7.32 -4.27
C PHE A 118 6.88 6.71 -5.49
N ILE A 119 6.11 6.04 -6.32
CA ILE A 119 6.58 5.40 -7.56
C ILE A 119 5.63 5.84 -8.67
N PHE A 120 6.17 6.30 -9.79
CA PHE A 120 5.35 6.65 -10.94
C PHE A 120 5.03 5.40 -11.77
N ASP A 121 3.79 5.32 -12.27
CA ASP A 121 3.39 4.20 -13.11
C ASP A 121 4.19 4.13 -14.42
N GLY A 122 4.72 5.26 -14.91
CA GLY A 122 5.67 5.29 -16.02
C GLY A 122 6.98 4.56 -15.71
N LEU A 123 7.46 4.56 -14.46
CA LEU A 123 8.60 3.75 -14.06
C LEU A 123 8.23 2.26 -14.03
N LEU A 124 7.10 1.89 -13.41
CA LEU A 124 6.65 0.50 -13.34
C LEU A 124 6.50 -0.14 -14.72
N LEU A 125 6.10 0.63 -15.74
CA LEU A 125 6.00 0.16 -17.13
C LEU A 125 7.35 -0.09 -17.79
N GLN A 126 8.43 0.52 -17.30
CA GLN A 126 9.78 0.33 -17.84
C GLN A 126 10.54 -0.81 -17.17
N LEU A 127 10.16 -1.15 -15.94
CA LEU A 127 10.75 -2.28 -15.22
C LEU A 127 10.33 -3.61 -15.87
N ARG A 128 11.22 -4.60 -15.82
CA ARG A 128 11.03 -5.89 -16.49
C ARG A 128 10.46 -6.97 -15.59
N ASP A 129 10.74 -6.87 -14.28
CA ASP A 129 10.35 -7.89 -13.30
C ASP A 129 10.30 -7.34 -11.87
N GLU A 130 9.87 -8.18 -10.94
CA GLU A 130 9.81 -7.86 -9.51
C GLU A 130 11.20 -7.59 -8.90
N GLY A 131 12.26 -8.16 -9.48
CA GLY A 131 13.63 -7.92 -9.01
C GLY A 131 14.07 -6.48 -9.26
N GLU A 132 13.75 -5.92 -10.43
CA GLU A 132 14.01 -4.50 -10.71
C GLU A 132 13.19 -3.58 -9.80
N LEU A 133 11.91 -3.92 -9.57
CA LEU A 133 11.08 -3.19 -8.60
C LEU A 133 11.67 -3.24 -7.19
N ALA A 134 12.13 -4.42 -6.76
CA ALA A 134 12.79 -4.58 -5.47
C ALA A 134 14.06 -3.74 -5.39
N GLY A 135 14.85 -3.65 -6.49
CA GLY A 135 16.03 -2.80 -6.59
C GLY A 135 15.71 -1.32 -6.32
N VAL A 136 14.71 -0.78 -7.02
CA VAL A 136 14.22 0.59 -6.80
C VAL A 136 13.76 0.79 -5.36
N LEU A 137 12.86 -0.08 -4.88
CA LEU A 137 12.31 0.08 -3.52
C LEU A 137 13.37 -0.04 -2.44
N ALA A 138 14.35 -0.94 -2.58
CA ALA A 138 15.44 -1.07 -1.63
C ALA A 138 16.30 0.20 -1.57
N HIS A 139 16.51 0.86 -2.72
CA HIS A 139 17.22 2.13 -2.80
C HIS A 139 16.44 3.26 -2.11
N GLU A 140 15.13 3.39 -2.38
CA GLU A 140 14.29 4.40 -1.73
C GLU A 140 14.17 4.17 -0.21
N ILE A 141 14.04 2.91 0.22
CA ILE A 141 14.07 2.54 1.64
C ILE A 141 15.41 2.95 2.28
N ALA A 142 16.53 2.78 1.57
CA ALA A 142 17.84 3.20 2.07
C ALA A 142 17.91 4.72 2.26
N HIS A 143 17.34 5.52 1.36
CA HIS A 143 17.25 6.98 1.55
C HIS A 143 16.47 7.36 2.80
N VAL A 144 15.37 6.66 3.11
CA VAL A 144 14.59 6.87 4.35
C VAL A 144 15.42 6.51 5.58
N GLU A 145 15.98 5.30 5.61
CA GLU A 145 16.72 4.77 6.77
C GLU A 145 17.98 5.57 7.06
N ARG A 146 18.63 6.12 6.03
CA ARG A 146 19.84 6.93 6.14
C ARG A 146 19.56 8.42 6.31
N SER A 147 18.28 8.81 6.30
CA SER A 147 17.81 10.21 6.44
C SER A 147 18.46 11.17 5.44
N HIS A 148 18.67 10.71 4.19
CA HIS A 148 19.38 11.49 3.16
C HIS A 148 18.66 12.78 2.81
N PHE A 149 17.33 12.81 2.89
CA PHE A 149 16.51 13.99 2.58
C PHE A 149 16.91 15.24 3.39
N PHE A 150 17.46 15.07 4.59
CA PHE A 150 17.81 16.19 5.47
C PHE A 150 19.29 16.52 5.49
N LYS A 151 20.16 15.67 4.90
CA LYS A 151 21.61 15.81 5.06
C LYS A 151 22.19 17.00 4.29
N ASP A 152 21.67 17.30 3.12
CA ASP A 152 22.41 18.12 2.16
C ASP A 152 21.86 19.52 1.87
N ASP A 153 20.65 19.92 2.34
CA ASP A 153 20.13 21.20 1.90
C ASP A 153 19.29 21.97 2.93
N LYS A 154 19.93 22.98 3.53
CA LYS A 154 19.23 24.00 4.31
C LYS A 154 18.19 24.77 3.49
N LYS A 155 18.31 24.74 2.15
CA LYS A 155 17.37 25.40 1.23
C LYS A 155 16.08 24.61 1.12
N ILE A 156 16.13 23.26 1.13
CA ILE A 156 14.92 22.40 1.14
C ILE A 156 14.13 22.61 2.42
N ALA A 157 14.79 22.75 3.56
CA ALA A 157 14.15 23.02 4.83
C ALA A 157 13.45 24.40 4.91
N ALA A 158 13.75 25.29 3.98
CA ALA A 158 13.14 26.61 3.87
C ALA A 158 11.97 26.67 2.88
N LEU A 159 11.73 25.57 2.10
CA LEU A 159 10.61 25.49 1.16
C LEU A 159 9.32 25.07 1.88
N ASP A 160 8.20 25.61 1.42
CA ASP A 160 6.92 25.06 1.78
C ASP A 160 6.67 23.71 1.12
N ILE A 161 5.79 22.93 1.72
CA ILE A 161 5.51 21.54 1.30
C ILE A 161 4.86 21.48 -0.07
N ALA A 162 4.03 22.45 -0.44
CA ALA A 162 3.39 22.50 -1.76
C ALA A 162 4.44 22.67 -2.86
N THR A 163 5.46 23.51 -2.63
CA THR A 163 6.58 23.67 -3.55
C THR A 163 7.40 22.38 -3.69
N ILE A 164 7.71 21.70 -2.59
CA ILE A 164 8.41 20.41 -2.61
C ILE A 164 7.60 19.36 -3.38
N ALA A 165 6.29 19.29 -3.11
CA ALA A 165 5.39 18.36 -3.79
C ALA A 165 5.32 18.65 -5.29
N ALA A 166 5.20 19.91 -5.69
CA ALA A 166 5.20 20.31 -7.09
C ALA A 166 6.50 19.93 -7.80
N ILE A 167 7.66 20.11 -7.18
CA ILE A 167 8.95 19.73 -7.77
C ILE A 167 9.06 18.22 -7.96
N LEU A 168 8.82 17.44 -6.90
CA LEU A 168 9.01 15.98 -6.91
C LEU A 168 7.98 15.27 -7.80
N LEU A 169 6.71 15.65 -7.68
CA LEU A 169 5.61 15.00 -8.39
C LEU A 169 5.51 15.43 -9.85
N SER A 170 6.04 16.61 -10.22
CA SER A 170 6.13 17.02 -11.63
C SER A 170 7.30 16.40 -12.37
N GLY A 171 8.14 15.62 -11.68
CA GLY A 171 9.37 15.10 -12.28
C GLY A 171 10.36 16.19 -12.72
N GLY A 172 10.29 17.40 -12.11
CA GLY A 172 11.11 18.53 -12.48
C GLY A 172 10.63 19.28 -13.72
N ASN A 173 9.37 19.13 -14.11
CA ASN A 173 8.79 19.85 -15.26
C ASN A 173 8.86 21.37 -15.04
N PRO A 174 9.53 22.16 -15.93
CA PRO A 174 9.69 23.60 -15.76
C PRO A 174 8.37 24.37 -15.68
N ALA A 175 7.32 23.91 -16.37
CA ALA A 175 6.00 24.56 -16.33
C ALA A 175 5.34 24.40 -14.95
N ALA A 176 5.46 23.24 -14.32
CA ALA A 176 4.94 23.01 -12.96
C ALA A 176 5.73 23.82 -11.92
N LEU A 177 7.04 23.93 -12.09
CA LEU A 177 7.90 24.79 -11.24
C LEU A 177 7.51 26.27 -11.35
N THR A 178 7.14 26.72 -12.54
CA THR A 178 6.68 28.10 -12.76
C THR A 178 5.34 28.35 -12.04
N LEU A 179 4.40 27.40 -12.12
CA LEU A 179 3.11 27.50 -11.45
C LEU A 179 3.23 27.45 -9.91
N ALA A 180 4.19 26.71 -9.38
CA ALA A 180 4.49 26.67 -7.95
C ALA A 180 5.29 27.90 -7.44
N GLY A 181 5.53 28.92 -8.28
CA GLY A 181 6.35 30.08 -7.90
C GLY A 181 7.85 29.79 -7.75
N ALA A 182 8.28 28.58 -8.12
CA ALA A 182 9.64 28.09 -7.97
C ALA A 182 10.53 28.38 -9.21
N ALA A 183 10.02 29.07 -10.22
CA ALA A 183 10.70 29.32 -11.51
C ALA A 183 12.06 30.03 -11.39
N ASN A 184 12.28 30.77 -10.31
CA ASN A 184 13.53 31.48 -10.05
C ASN A 184 14.44 30.78 -9.03
N LEU A 185 14.02 29.58 -8.56
CA LEU A 185 14.79 28.83 -7.60
C LEU A 185 15.58 27.77 -8.37
N ASP A 186 16.89 27.94 -8.45
CA ASP A 186 17.81 26.88 -8.90
C ASP A 186 17.89 25.79 -7.80
N ILE A 187 16.72 25.25 -7.48
CA ILE A 187 16.54 24.20 -6.48
C ILE A 187 16.40 22.88 -7.22
N ARG A 188 17.50 22.15 -7.26
CA ARG A 188 17.50 20.75 -7.67
C ARG A 188 17.38 19.92 -6.40
N LEU A 189 16.25 19.23 -6.24
CA LEU A 189 16.11 18.17 -5.23
C LEU A 189 16.94 16.96 -5.71
N GLN A 190 18.24 17.10 -5.66
CA GLN A 190 19.20 16.11 -6.14
C GLN A 190 20.03 15.65 -4.95
N PHE A 191 20.08 14.33 -4.75
CA PHE A 191 20.95 13.76 -3.75
C PHE A 191 22.42 13.90 -4.15
N SER A 192 23.32 14.01 -3.15
CA SER A 192 24.75 14.01 -3.40
C SER A 192 25.21 12.65 -3.92
N ARG A 193 26.32 12.62 -4.70
CA ARG A 193 26.92 11.35 -5.16
C ARG A 193 27.29 10.42 -4.00
N ASP A 194 27.66 10.97 -2.86
CA ASP A 194 28.00 10.19 -1.67
C ASP A 194 26.75 9.56 -1.05
N ASN A 195 25.62 10.28 -1.01
CA ASN A 195 24.33 9.74 -0.57
C ASN A 195 23.85 8.64 -1.50
N GLU A 196 24.00 8.80 -2.81
CA GLU A 196 23.67 7.76 -3.80
C GLU A 196 24.54 6.51 -3.62
N ALA A 197 25.84 6.69 -3.37
CA ALA A 197 26.74 5.57 -3.12
C ALA A 197 26.42 4.82 -1.81
N GLU A 198 26.05 5.57 -0.77
CA GLU A 198 25.58 5.00 0.49
C GLU A 198 24.26 4.25 0.29
N ALA A 199 23.28 4.84 -0.39
CA ALA A 199 21.99 4.23 -0.65
C ALA A 199 22.12 2.94 -1.48
N ASP A 200 22.92 2.93 -2.55
CA ASP A 200 23.20 1.74 -3.35
C ASP A 200 23.81 0.60 -2.51
N SER A 201 24.78 0.94 -1.64
CA SER A 201 25.42 -0.04 -0.77
C SER A 201 24.44 -0.67 0.23
N TYR A 202 23.52 0.13 0.77
CA TYR A 202 22.47 -0.38 1.64
C TYR A 202 21.40 -1.15 0.86
N ALA A 203 21.02 -0.68 -0.32
CA ALA A 203 20.05 -1.34 -1.18
C ALA A 203 20.46 -2.78 -1.50
N MET A 204 21.72 -3.02 -1.88
CA MET A 204 22.23 -4.37 -2.13
C MET A 204 22.10 -5.28 -0.90
N ARG A 205 22.41 -4.78 0.31
CA ARG A 205 22.25 -5.53 1.56
C ARG A 205 20.77 -5.79 1.89
N TYR A 206 19.88 -4.85 1.57
CA TYR A 206 18.45 -4.97 1.81
C TYR A 206 17.82 -5.98 0.87
N LEU A 207 18.26 -6.01 -0.39
CA LEU A 207 17.85 -7.01 -1.38
C LEU A 207 18.23 -8.42 -0.91
N GLU A 208 19.48 -8.65 -0.54
CA GLU A 208 19.93 -9.95 -0.02
C GLU A 208 19.09 -10.41 1.18
N LYS A 209 18.90 -9.54 2.18
CA LYS A 209 18.07 -9.86 3.35
C LYS A 209 16.62 -10.12 2.99
N GLY A 210 16.08 -9.39 2.00
CA GLY A 210 14.75 -9.55 1.46
C GLY A 210 14.58 -10.81 0.60
N GLY A 211 15.67 -11.54 0.30
CA GLY A 211 15.66 -12.68 -0.61
C GLY A 211 15.45 -12.27 -2.07
N PHE A 212 15.97 -11.11 -2.46
CA PHE A 212 16.05 -10.63 -3.84
C PHE A 212 17.51 -10.60 -4.29
N SER A 213 17.75 -10.78 -5.61
CA SER A 213 19.08 -10.59 -6.17
C SER A 213 19.43 -9.11 -6.33
N SER A 214 20.65 -8.73 -6.03
CA SER A 214 21.19 -7.39 -6.34
C SER A 214 21.30 -7.14 -7.87
N GLU A 215 21.15 -8.17 -8.72
CA GLU A 215 21.01 -8.00 -10.17
C GLU A 215 19.80 -7.15 -10.54
N GLY A 216 18.72 -7.17 -9.74
CA GLY A 216 17.56 -6.31 -9.96
C GLY A 216 17.93 -4.83 -9.98
N LEU A 217 18.79 -4.38 -9.06
CA LEU A 217 19.28 -3.00 -9.05
C LEU A 217 20.19 -2.69 -10.24
N LEU A 218 21.07 -3.62 -10.64
CA LEU A 218 21.91 -3.48 -11.83
C LEU A 218 21.06 -3.34 -13.09
N ASN A 219 20.10 -4.24 -13.26
CA ASN A 219 19.19 -4.27 -14.41
C ASN A 219 18.34 -3.00 -14.50
N PHE A 220 17.94 -2.46 -13.35
CA PHE A 220 17.23 -1.19 -13.27
C PHE A 220 18.08 -0.03 -13.84
N PHE A 221 19.34 0.09 -13.42
CA PHE A 221 20.26 1.10 -14.00
C PHE A 221 20.46 0.92 -15.50
N ASP A 222 20.65 -0.32 -15.96
CA ASP A 222 20.77 -0.61 -17.39
C ASP A 222 19.49 -0.21 -18.17
N SER A 223 18.32 -0.35 -17.55
CA SER A 223 17.05 0.08 -18.14
C SER A 223 16.93 1.59 -18.26
N LEU A 224 17.35 2.35 -17.24
CA LEU A 224 17.35 3.81 -17.26
C LEU A 224 18.39 4.37 -18.24
N ILE A 225 19.62 3.84 -18.27
CA ILE A 225 20.66 4.25 -19.22
C ILE A 225 20.20 4.02 -20.65
N ARG A 226 19.52 2.90 -20.89
CA ARG A 226 18.93 2.60 -22.20
C ARG A 226 17.84 3.60 -22.56
N TYR A 227 16.95 3.94 -21.62
CA TYR A 227 15.92 4.95 -21.82
C TYR A 227 16.51 6.30 -22.22
N GLU A 228 17.56 6.77 -21.53
CA GLU A 228 18.29 8.01 -21.87
C GLU A 228 18.84 7.99 -23.30
N ARG A 229 19.44 6.87 -23.71
CA ARG A 229 20.00 6.72 -25.07
C ARG A 229 18.94 6.82 -26.17
N PHE A 230 17.75 6.27 -25.93
CA PHE A 230 16.66 6.33 -26.91
C PHE A 230 15.85 7.63 -26.83
N ASN A 231 15.98 8.40 -25.76
CA ASN A 231 15.28 9.67 -25.55
C ASN A 231 16.25 10.79 -25.16
N PRO A 232 17.21 11.15 -26.03
CA PRO A 232 18.33 12.03 -25.65
C PRO A 232 17.90 13.45 -25.31
N GLN A 233 16.67 13.86 -25.65
CA GLN A 233 16.12 15.18 -25.31
C GLN A 233 15.37 15.20 -23.97
N THR A 234 15.17 14.04 -23.34
CA THR A 234 14.44 13.92 -22.06
C THR A 234 15.29 13.16 -21.06
N VAL A 235 15.81 13.88 -20.07
CA VAL A 235 16.44 13.23 -18.93
C VAL A 235 15.32 12.60 -18.08
N PRO A 236 15.39 11.29 -17.74
CA PRO A 236 14.42 10.69 -16.83
C PRO A 236 14.36 11.49 -15.53
N ALA A 237 13.15 11.72 -15.00
CA ALA A 237 12.98 12.45 -13.74
C ALA A 237 13.78 11.79 -12.61
N TYR A 238 13.85 10.46 -12.60
CA TYR A 238 14.69 9.69 -11.66
C TYR A 238 16.18 10.07 -11.77
N ALA A 239 16.74 10.15 -12.97
CA ALA A 239 18.15 10.52 -13.15
C ALA A 239 18.44 11.97 -12.72
N SER A 240 17.43 12.84 -12.76
CA SER A 240 17.54 14.22 -12.30
C SER A 240 17.63 14.33 -10.78
N THR A 241 16.92 13.46 -10.04
CA THR A 241 16.96 13.41 -8.57
C THR A 241 18.08 12.53 -8.05
N HIS A 242 18.47 11.49 -8.81
CA HIS A 242 19.45 10.46 -8.47
C HIS A 242 20.59 10.40 -9.52
N PRO A 243 21.60 11.27 -9.42
CA PRO A 243 22.64 11.41 -10.44
C PRO A 243 23.65 10.28 -10.48
N GLY A 244 24.39 10.19 -11.59
CA GLY A 244 25.55 9.33 -11.74
C GLY A 244 25.20 7.87 -12.07
N LEU A 245 24.17 7.62 -12.89
CA LEU A 245 23.68 6.29 -13.22
C LEU A 245 24.76 5.33 -13.71
N GLU A 246 25.66 5.75 -14.61
CA GLU A 246 26.73 4.88 -15.13
C GLU A 246 27.72 4.48 -14.04
N GLU A 247 28.16 5.44 -13.21
CA GLU A 247 29.07 5.19 -12.11
C GLU A 247 28.44 4.26 -11.03
N ARG A 248 27.17 4.47 -10.75
CA ARG A 248 26.38 3.65 -9.83
C ARG A 248 26.23 2.22 -10.36
N ARG A 249 25.84 2.09 -11.62
CA ARG A 249 25.74 0.81 -12.33
C ARG A 249 27.05 0.02 -12.25
N ASP A 250 28.18 0.66 -12.52
CA ASP A 250 29.50 0.01 -12.48
C ASP A 250 29.88 -0.42 -11.04
N ARG A 251 29.47 0.33 -10.04
CA ARG A 251 29.68 0.00 -8.62
C ARG A 251 28.92 -1.27 -8.24
N VAL A 252 27.64 -1.37 -8.62
CA VAL A 252 26.82 -2.57 -8.38
C VAL A 252 27.35 -3.77 -9.17
N ALA A 253 27.75 -3.60 -10.43
CA ALA A 253 28.35 -4.66 -11.23
C ALA A 253 29.68 -5.18 -10.63
N ASN A 254 30.48 -4.27 -10.07
CA ASN A 254 31.72 -4.66 -9.37
C ASN A 254 31.45 -5.43 -8.06
N PHE A 255 30.39 -5.06 -7.34
CA PHE A 255 29.96 -5.78 -6.15
C PHE A 255 29.53 -7.21 -6.51
N LEU A 256 28.65 -7.35 -7.48
CA LEU A 256 28.17 -8.67 -7.95
C LEU A 256 29.30 -9.58 -8.41
N ARG A 257 30.30 -9.06 -9.14
CA ARG A 257 31.47 -9.84 -9.55
C ARG A 257 32.30 -10.38 -8.36
N LYS A 258 32.33 -9.67 -7.24
CA LYS A 258 33.07 -10.08 -6.04
C LYS A 258 32.27 -11.06 -5.17
N THR A 259 30.95 -11.09 -5.31
CA THR A 259 30.06 -11.96 -4.51
C THR A 259 29.59 -13.19 -5.28
N SER A 260 29.92 -13.33 -6.56
CA SER A 260 29.48 -14.41 -7.45
C SER A 260 30.00 -15.82 -7.07
N ASP A 261 30.84 -15.96 -6.04
CA ASP A 261 31.23 -17.25 -5.45
C ASP A 261 30.17 -17.83 -4.47
N THR A 262 29.10 -17.09 -4.17
CA THR A 262 27.97 -17.62 -3.40
C THR A 262 26.96 -18.27 -4.35
N PRO A 263 26.49 -19.51 -4.09
CA PRO A 263 25.48 -20.14 -4.93
C PRO A 263 24.26 -19.23 -5.05
N ASP A 264 23.78 -19.02 -6.26
CA ASP A 264 22.50 -18.40 -6.55
C ASP A 264 21.43 -19.11 -5.69
N THR A 265 20.91 -18.42 -4.69
CA THR A 265 19.90 -18.97 -3.79
C THR A 265 18.55 -19.17 -4.49
N GLY A 266 18.49 -19.00 -5.81
CA GLY A 266 17.33 -19.35 -6.63
C GLY A 266 16.03 -18.63 -6.28
N THR A 267 16.10 -17.56 -5.48
CA THR A 267 14.93 -16.80 -5.07
C THR A 267 14.58 -15.77 -6.14
N GLY A 268 13.95 -16.28 -7.18
CA GLY A 268 12.91 -15.63 -7.95
C GLY A 268 13.13 -14.20 -8.41
N THR A 269 14.08 -13.97 -9.32
CA THR A 269 14.05 -12.84 -10.25
C THR A 269 13.27 -13.22 -11.52
N GLY A 270 12.13 -13.84 -11.37
CA GLY A 270 11.29 -14.26 -12.48
C GLY A 270 10.13 -13.31 -12.72
N ILE A 271 9.67 -13.25 -13.95
CA ILE A 271 8.40 -12.62 -14.30
C ILE A 271 7.30 -13.43 -13.62
N THR A 272 6.79 -12.93 -12.49
CA THR A 272 5.69 -13.56 -11.77
C THR A 272 4.36 -13.26 -12.46
N ARG A 273 3.34 -14.03 -12.15
CA ARG A 273 1.98 -13.76 -12.63
C ARG A 273 1.45 -12.41 -12.10
N ASN A 274 1.78 -12.06 -10.86
CA ASN A 274 1.39 -10.78 -10.28
C ASN A 274 2.04 -9.61 -11.03
N TRP A 275 3.31 -9.76 -11.42
CA TRP A 275 4.00 -8.79 -12.27
C TRP A 275 3.28 -8.58 -13.62
N GLN A 276 2.95 -9.68 -14.29
CA GLN A 276 2.24 -9.63 -15.56
C GLN A 276 0.85 -9.00 -15.43
N ARG A 277 0.11 -9.31 -14.36
CA ARG A 277 -1.19 -8.69 -14.08
C ARG A 277 -1.06 -7.18 -13.86
N MET A 278 -0.07 -6.76 -13.08
CA MET A 278 0.22 -5.34 -12.87
C MET A 278 0.51 -4.63 -14.20
N GLN A 279 1.39 -5.18 -15.02
CA GLN A 279 1.71 -4.59 -16.33
C GLN A 279 0.50 -4.53 -17.26
N ALA A 280 -0.28 -5.59 -17.37
CA ALA A 280 -1.50 -5.59 -18.16
C ALA A 280 -2.51 -4.55 -17.67
N THR A 281 -2.63 -4.39 -16.36
CA THR A 281 -3.49 -3.36 -15.74
C THR A 281 -3.02 -1.94 -16.08
N LEU A 282 -1.73 -1.65 -15.98
CA LEU A 282 -1.19 -0.33 -16.31
C LEU A 282 -1.31 -0.03 -17.81
N LEU A 283 -1.03 -1.01 -18.66
CA LEU A 283 -1.12 -0.87 -20.11
C LEU A 283 -2.56 -0.72 -20.61
N SER A 284 -3.55 -1.27 -19.89
CA SER A 284 -4.96 -1.22 -20.27
C SER A 284 -5.48 0.20 -20.51
N ARG A 285 -4.84 1.21 -19.94
CA ARG A 285 -5.22 2.63 -20.05
C ARG A 285 -5.01 3.21 -21.46
N ASN A 286 -4.04 2.65 -22.18
CA ASN A 286 -3.62 3.12 -23.51
C ASN A 286 -3.99 2.13 -24.62
N ILE A 287 -4.81 1.11 -24.32
CA ILE A 287 -5.20 0.11 -25.31
C ILE A 287 -6.11 0.72 -26.37
N THR A 288 -5.54 0.98 -27.52
CA THR A 288 -6.25 1.13 -28.78
C THR A 288 -6.24 -0.21 -29.51
N LEU A 289 -7.22 -0.46 -30.38
CA LEU A 289 -7.33 -1.70 -31.17
C LEU A 289 -6.10 -2.01 -32.05
N LYS A 290 -5.15 -1.08 -32.19
CA LYS A 290 -3.97 -1.19 -33.06
C LYS A 290 -2.72 -1.70 -32.33
N ASP A 291 -2.72 -1.85 -31.00
CA ASP A 291 -1.51 -2.00 -30.21
C ASP A 291 -1.35 -3.34 -29.50
N GLU A 292 -2.01 -4.44 -29.97
CA GLU A 292 -1.76 -5.78 -29.42
C GLU A 292 -0.25 -6.14 -29.45
N SER A 293 0.47 -5.77 -30.51
CA SER A 293 1.90 -6.01 -30.62
C SER A 293 2.73 -5.27 -29.57
N THR A 294 2.36 -4.04 -29.24
CA THR A 294 3.02 -3.24 -28.19
C THR A 294 2.79 -3.84 -26.80
N LEU A 295 1.57 -4.32 -26.54
CA LEU A 295 1.25 -5.05 -25.32
C LEU A 295 2.07 -6.33 -25.19
N LEU A 296 2.22 -7.10 -26.27
CA LEU A 296 2.98 -8.32 -26.31
C LEU A 296 4.46 -8.12 -25.97
N GLN A 297 5.06 -7.08 -26.54
CA GLN A 297 6.46 -6.72 -26.25
C GLN A 297 6.62 -6.26 -24.79
N ALA A 298 5.72 -5.40 -24.31
CA ALA A 298 5.78 -4.88 -22.95
C ALA A 298 5.59 -5.96 -21.88
N MET A 299 4.71 -6.95 -22.12
CA MET A 299 4.47 -8.05 -21.18
C MET A 299 5.54 -9.16 -21.24
N MET A 300 6.57 -8.98 -22.04
CA MET A 300 7.70 -9.93 -22.19
C MET A 300 7.30 -11.38 -22.46
N ILE A 301 6.16 -11.60 -23.09
CA ILE A 301 5.63 -12.94 -23.43
C ILE A 301 6.63 -13.73 -24.28
N GLU A 302 7.41 -13.05 -25.10
CA GLU A 302 8.47 -13.66 -25.92
C GLU A 302 9.56 -14.39 -25.11
N LYS A 303 9.75 -14.01 -23.84
CA LYS A 303 10.70 -14.68 -22.94
C LYS A 303 10.14 -15.90 -22.21
N MET A 304 8.85 -16.15 -22.35
CA MET A 304 8.22 -17.33 -21.76
C MET A 304 8.52 -18.60 -22.58
N PRO A 305 8.46 -19.79 -21.96
CA PRO A 305 8.47 -21.05 -22.70
C PRO A 305 7.39 -21.07 -23.78
N GLU A 306 7.72 -21.55 -24.96
CA GLU A 306 6.85 -21.47 -26.15
C GLU A 306 5.48 -22.08 -25.89
N GLU A 307 5.44 -23.21 -25.18
CA GLU A 307 4.21 -23.95 -24.83
C GLU A 307 3.25 -23.13 -23.90
N LYS A 308 3.75 -22.09 -23.22
CA LYS A 308 2.94 -21.23 -22.33
C LYS A 308 2.61 -19.87 -22.91
N ARG A 309 3.19 -19.52 -24.07
CA ARG A 309 3.03 -18.19 -24.65
C ARG A 309 1.59 -17.89 -25.06
N GLU A 310 0.93 -18.84 -25.70
CA GLU A 310 -0.43 -18.66 -26.19
C GLU A 310 -1.43 -18.54 -25.04
N GLU A 311 -1.31 -19.35 -23.97
CA GLU A 311 -2.09 -19.24 -22.75
C GLU A 311 -1.91 -17.86 -22.10
N ALA A 312 -0.67 -17.48 -21.85
CA ALA A 312 -0.33 -16.21 -21.21
C ALA A 312 -0.80 -15.01 -22.03
N LEU A 313 -0.59 -15.05 -23.35
CA LEU A 313 -1.03 -14.02 -24.27
C LEU A 313 -2.54 -13.78 -24.17
N ASN A 314 -3.34 -14.82 -24.32
CA ASN A 314 -4.78 -14.69 -24.31
C ASN A 314 -5.29 -14.23 -22.92
N TYR A 315 -4.71 -14.76 -21.85
CA TYR A 315 -5.06 -14.31 -20.51
C TYR A 315 -4.78 -12.83 -20.29
N LEU A 316 -3.57 -12.37 -20.62
CA LEU A 316 -3.15 -10.98 -20.37
C LEU A 316 -3.85 -9.98 -21.28
N LEU A 317 -4.13 -10.35 -22.52
CA LEU A 317 -4.99 -9.54 -23.38
C LEU A 317 -6.41 -9.46 -22.84
N GLY A 318 -6.99 -10.58 -22.38
CA GLY A 318 -8.29 -10.62 -21.72
C GLY A 318 -8.32 -9.67 -20.52
N LEU A 319 -7.29 -9.73 -19.66
CA LEU A 319 -7.16 -8.87 -18.49
C LEU A 319 -7.06 -7.38 -18.89
N ALA A 320 -6.25 -7.06 -19.87
CA ALA A 320 -6.09 -5.70 -20.33
C ALA A 320 -7.39 -5.13 -20.93
N TYR A 321 -8.12 -5.92 -21.74
CA TYR A 321 -9.44 -5.53 -22.24
C TYR A 321 -10.47 -5.38 -21.10
N MET A 322 -10.48 -6.29 -20.13
CA MET A 322 -11.37 -6.21 -18.97
C MET A 322 -11.12 -4.92 -18.17
N LYS A 323 -9.86 -4.60 -17.88
CA LYS A 323 -9.46 -3.39 -17.15
C LYS A 323 -9.78 -2.11 -17.93
N ALA A 324 -9.76 -2.18 -19.27
CA ALA A 324 -10.21 -1.10 -20.17
C ALA A 324 -11.75 -0.98 -20.28
N GLY A 325 -12.52 -1.85 -19.60
CA GLY A 325 -13.98 -1.88 -19.69
C GLY A 325 -14.53 -2.54 -20.97
N ARG A 326 -13.66 -3.16 -21.77
CA ARG A 326 -13.99 -3.80 -23.05
C ARG A 326 -14.33 -5.28 -22.84
N TYR A 327 -15.40 -5.55 -22.10
CA TYR A 327 -15.75 -6.91 -21.66
C TYR A 327 -16.06 -7.86 -22.82
N SER A 328 -16.67 -7.36 -23.91
CA SER A 328 -16.95 -8.16 -25.11
C SER A 328 -15.70 -8.65 -25.80
N ASP A 329 -14.61 -7.88 -25.74
CA ASP A 329 -13.32 -8.27 -26.32
C ASP A 329 -12.51 -9.16 -25.37
N ALA A 330 -12.71 -9.01 -24.06
CA ALA A 330 -12.04 -9.79 -23.03
C ALA A 330 -12.51 -11.26 -22.99
N ILE A 331 -13.84 -11.49 -23.10
CA ILE A 331 -14.45 -12.82 -22.98
C ILE A 331 -13.84 -13.85 -23.94
N PRO A 332 -13.73 -13.62 -25.26
CA PRO A 332 -13.13 -14.59 -26.17
C PRO A 332 -11.69 -14.94 -25.80
N ARG A 333 -10.92 -13.96 -25.31
CA ARG A 333 -9.54 -14.16 -24.88
C ARG A 333 -9.46 -15.07 -23.65
N TYR A 334 -10.31 -14.84 -22.65
CA TYR A 334 -10.39 -15.71 -21.49
C TYR A 334 -10.85 -17.12 -21.84
N LEU A 335 -11.82 -17.29 -22.76
CA LEU A 335 -12.27 -18.60 -23.20
C LEU A 335 -11.13 -19.38 -23.87
N THR A 336 -10.31 -18.73 -24.68
CA THR A 336 -9.12 -19.36 -25.27
C THR A 336 -8.13 -19.76 -24.17
N ALA A 337 -7.83 -18.89 -23.20
CA ALA A 337 -6.94 -19.20 -22.09
C ALA A 337 -7.47 -20.38 -21.25
N ILE A 338 -8.78 -20.44 -20.98
CA ILE A 338 -9.44 -21.55 -20.29
C ILE A 338 -9.32 -22.85 -21.08
N GLY A 339 -9.50 -22.79 -22.40
CA GLY A 339 -9.34 -23.98 -23.27
C GLY A 339 -7.91 -24.54 -23.24
N LEU A 340 -6.91 -23.70 -23.03
CA LEU A 340 -5.51 -24.10 -22.89
C LEU A 340 -5.14 -24.57 -21.48
N ASN A 341 -5.83 -24.05 -20.45
CA ASN A 341 -5.62 -24.40 -19.05
C ASN A 341 -6.90 -24.24 -18.22
N GLU A 342 -7.69 -25.31 -18.17
CA GLU A 342 -8.97 -25.34 -17.46
C GLU A 342 -8.87 -25.34 -15.91
N ASN A 343 -7.67 -25.52 -15.36
CA ASN A 343 -7.46 -25.60 -13.91
C ASN A 343 -6.98 -24.29 -13.27
N ASN A 344 -7.08 -23.18 -13.97
CA ASN A 344 -6.64 -21.89 -13.48
C ASN A 344 -7.83 -21.03 -12.96
N HIS A 345 -7.96 -20.92 -11.64
CA HIS A 345 -9.04 -20.19 -10.98
C HIS A 345 -9.13 -18.70 -11.37
N LEU A 346 -7.98 -18.05 -11.70
CA LEU A 346 -7.94 -16.63 -12.09
C LEU A 346 -8.75 -16.39 -13.36
N TYR A 347 -8.67 -17.27 -14.35
CA TYR A 347 -9.38 -17.10 -15.62
C TYR A 347 -10.90 -17.12 -15.42
N TYR A 348 -11.36 -18.01 -14.53
CA TYR A 348 -12.78 -18.12 -14.22
C TYR A 348 -13.29 -16.94 -13.40
N ALA A 349 -12.51 -16.38 -12.49
CA ALA A 349 -12.91 -15.17 -11.76
C ALA A 349 -12.96 -13.95 -12.68
N ASP A 350 -11.93 -13.77 -13.51
CA ASP A 350 -11.86 -12.61 -14.40
C ASP A 350 -12.96 -12.66 -15.49
N ILE A 351 -13.25 -13.84 -16.08
CA ILE A 351 -14.37 -13.97 -17.01
C ILE A 351 -15.73 -13.82 -16.33
N ALA A 352 -15.87 -14.31 -15.08
CA ALA A 352 -17.09 -14.11 -14.29
C ALA A 352 -17.39 -12.63 -14.09
N PHE A 353 -16.36 -11.83 -13.80
CA PHE A 353 -16.50 -10.38 -13.71
C PHE A 353 -16.94 -9.76 -15.04
N CYS A 354 -16.41 -10.23 -16.19
CA CYS A 354 -16.83 -9.75 -17.51
C CYS A 354 -18.30 -10.07 -17.78
N TYR A 355 -18.75 -11.29 -17.48
CA TYR A 355 -20.17 -11.67 -17.60
C TYR A 355 -21.08 -10.85 -16.69
N LEU A 356 -20.65 -10.61 -15.43
CA LEU A 356 -21.37 -9.76 -14.49
C LEU A 356 -21.57 -8.36 -15.05
N LYS A 357 -20.52 -7.77 -15.63
CA LYS A 357 -20.59 -6.43 -16.25
C LYS A 357 -21.46 -6.39 -17.52
N GLN A 358 -21.63 -7.51 -18.19
CA GLN A 358 -22.55 -7.68 -19.31
C GLN A 358 -23.98 -8.09 -18.88
N GLN A 359 -24.23 -8.22 -17.56
CA GLN A 359 -25.50 -8.66 -16.99
C GLN A 359 -25.90 -10.11 -17.37
N ASP A 360 -24.92 -10.94 -17.80
CA ASP A 360 -25.11 -12.37 -17.99
C ASP A 360 -24.86 -13.09 -16.64
N ILE A 361 -25.86 -13.00 -15.75
CA ILE A 361 -25.74 -13.41 -14.35
C ILE A 361 -25.53 -14.94 -14.24
N ASP A 362 -26.15 -15.72 -15.11
CA ASP A 362 -26.03 -17.19 -15.08
C ASP A 362 -24.59 -17.63 -15.38
N LYS A 363 -23.98 -17.13 -16.47
CA LYS A 363 -22.60 -17.44 -16.80
C LYS A 363 -21.62 -16.87 -15.77
N SER A 364 -21.91 -15.67 -15.24
CA SER A 364 -21.10 -15.09 -14.16
C SER A 364 -21.08 -15.99 -12.92
N ARG A 365 -22.24 -16.48 -12.50
CA ARG A 365 -22.37 -17.40 -11.36
C ARG A 365 -21.64 -18.72 -11.60
N GLU A 366 -21.83 -19.34 -12.76
CA GLU A 366 -21.16 -20.58 -13.11
C GLU A 366 -19.63 -20.45 -13.06
N ALA A 367 -19.10 -19.40 -13.68
CA ALA A 367 -17.68 -19.12 -13.70
C ALA A 367 -17.13 -18.82 -12.31
N ALA A 368 -17.83 -17.98 -11.51
CA ALA A 368 -17.42 -17.67 -10.14
C ALA A 368 -17.39 -18.91 -9.24
N ILE A 369 -18.39 -19.80 -9.34
CA ILE A 369 -18.39 -21.09 -8.62
C ILE A 369 -17.20 -21.95 -9.05
N LYS A 370 -16.90 -22.04 -10.36
CA LYS A 370 -15.74 -22.81 -10.85
C LYS A 370 -14.43 -22.25 -10.29
N SER A 371 -14.29 -20.94 -10.22
CA SER A 371 -13.12 -20.28 -9.59
C SER A 371 -12.98 -20.68 -8.12
N ILE A 372 -14.05 -20.62 -7.33
CA ILE A 372 -14.05 -20.99 -5.90
C ILE A 372 -13.74 -22.49 -5.71
N LEU A 373 -14.25 -23.36 -6.58
CA LEU A 373 -13.96 -24.78 -6.51
C LEU A 373 -12.47 -25.08 -6.78
N LEU A 374 -11.84 -24.33 -7.67
CA LEU A 374 -10.40 -24.46 -7.96
C LEU A 374 -9.52 -23.81 -6.89
N SER A 375 -9.96 -22.72 -6.30
CA SER A 375 -9.25 -22.03 -5.20
C SER A 375 -10.26 -21.35 -4.26
N ARG A 376 -10.38 -21.91 -3.06
CA ARG A 376 -11.27 -21.35 -2.03
C ARG A 376 -10.76 -20.03 -1.45
N ASP A 377 -9.44 -19.83 -1.52
CA ASP A 377 -8.76 -18.67 -0.94
C ASP A 377 -8.50 -17.58 -2.01
N TYR A 378 -9.49 -17.34 -2.88
CA TYR A 378 -9.40 -16.29 -3.89
C TYR A 378 -10.53 -15.28 -3.74
N ALA A 379 -10.25 -14.19 -3.04
CA ALA A 379 -11.21 -13.15 -2.67
C ALA A 379 -12.06 -12.60 -3.83
N PRO A 380 -11.52 -12.31 -5.04
CA PRO A 380 -12.32 -11.77 -6.14
C PRO A 380 -13.51 -12.65 -6.55
N ALA A 381 -13.37 -13.98 -6.52
CA ALA A 381 -14.47 -14.88 -6.86
C ALA A 381 -15.61 -14.80 -5.83
N HIS A 382 -15.27 -14.68 -4.54
CA HIS A 382 -16.26 -14.45 -3.47
C HIS A 382 -16.91 -13.09 -3.58
N VAL A 383 -16.19 -12.03 -3.95
CA VAL A 383 -16.77 -10.71 -4.22
C VAL A 383 -17.81 -10.79 -5.33
N ILE A 384 -17.51 -11.46 -6.44
CA ILE A 384 -18.47 -11.63 -7.56
C ILE A 384 -19.72 -12.36 -7.10
N MET A 385 -19.58 -13.47 -6.36
CA MET A 385 -20.73 -14.17 -5.79
C MET A 385 -21.54 -13.28 -4.86
N GLY A 386 -20.88 -12.50 -4.00
CA GLY A 386 -21.53 -11.54 -3.12
C GLY A 386 -22.35 -10.49 -3.89
N ILE A 387 -21.84 -9.99 -5.01
CA ILE A 387 -22.56 -9.04 -5.87
C ILE A 387 -23.79 -9.72 -6.49
N ILE A 388 -23.63 -10.92 -7.05
CA ILE A 388 -24.73 -11.67 -7.66
C ILE A 388 -25.87 -11.94 -6.66
N GLU A 389 -25.52 -12.34 -5.43
CA GLU A 389 -26.50 -12.61 -4.38
C GLU A 389 -27.17 -11.30 -3.89
N LEU A 390 -26.43 -10.19 -3.86
CA LEU A 390 -26.97 -8.87 -3.50
C LEU A 390 -27.97 -8.35 -4.55
N ASP A 391 -27.69 -8.54 -5.82
CA ASP A 391 -28.57 -8.17 -6.93
C ASP A 391 -29.82 -9.06 -6.96
N SER A 392 -29.69 -10.31 -6.49
CA SER A 392 -30.80 -11.26 -6.32
C SER A 392 -31.57 -11.06 -5.00
N ASP A 393 -31.27 -10.02 -4.24
CA ASP A 393 -31.84 -9.69 -2.92
C ASP A 393 -31.62 -10.76 -1.82
N ASN A 394 -30.66 -11.65 -2.02
CA ASN A 394 -30.26 -12.69 -1.07
C ASN A 394 -29.25 -12.18 -0.06
N LEU A 395 -29.63 -11.20 0.79
CA LEU A 395 -28.71 -10.46 1.66
C LEU A 395 -27.81 -11.34 2.54
N THR A 396 -28.36 -12.41 3.11
CA THR A 396 -27.61 -13.33 3.97
C THR A 396 -26.44 -14.00 3.24
N LYS A 397 -26.69 -14.50 2.02
CA LYS A 397 -25.64 -15.11 1.19
C LYS A 397 -24.65 -14.08 0.68
N ALA A 398 -25.14 -12.89 0.30
CA ALA A 398 -24.29 -11.79 -0.14
C ALA A 398 -23.29 -11.41 0.95
N ILE A 399 -23.75 -11.17 2.18
CA ILE A 399 -22.90 -10.85 3.33
C ILE A 399 -21.91 -11.98 3.59
N SER A 400 -22.36 -13.26 3.58
CA SER A 400 -21.47 -14.40 3.82
C SER A 400 -20.30 -14.45 2.81
N HIS A 401 -20.58 -14.33 1.52
CA HIS A 401 -19.53 -14.33 0.50
C HIS A 401 -18.59 -13.13 0.62
N LEU A 402 -19.12 -11.93 0.90
CA LEU A 402 -18.30 -10.74 1.07
C LEU A 402 -17.44 -10.79 2.34
N ASP A 403 -17.94 -11.37 3.42
CA ASP A 403 -17.16 -11.64 4.64
C ASP A 403 -16.06 -12.67 4.38
N ASP A 404 -16.33 -13.71 3.59
CA ASP A 404 -15.30 -14.66 3.18
C ASP A 404 -14.21 -13.98 2.34
N ALA A 405 -14.60 -13.07 1.44
CA ALA A 405 -13.62 -12.25 0.71
C ALA A 405 -12.74 -11.41 1.65
N LEU A 406 -13.30 -10.80 2.71
CA LEU A 406 -12.53 -10.02 3.70
C LEU A 406 -11.67 -10.88 4.63
N LYS A 407 -12.04 -12.14 4.89
CA LYS A 407 -11.17 -13.08 5.63
C LYS A 407 -9.92 -13.45 4.82
N ILE A 408 -10.04 -13.51 3.50
CA ILE A 408 -8.95 -13.81 2.57
C ILE A 408 -8.08 -12.55 2.34
N ASP A 409 -8.73 -11.42 2.09
CA ASP A 409 -8.09 -10.14 1.80
C ASP A 409 -8.81 -9.03 2.57
N GLU A 410 -8.33 -8.72 3.76
CA GLU A 410 -8.92 -7.70 4.64
C GLU A 410 -8.93 -6.30 4.00
N ALA A 411 -7.99 -6.02 3.10
CA ALA A 411 -7.89 -4.76 2.37
C ALA A 411 -8.71 -4.74 1.06
N ASN A 412 -9.62 -5.69 0.87
CA ASN A 412 -10.43 -5.73 -0.34
C ASN A 412 -11.45 -4.59 -0.38
N SER A 413 -11.15 -3.57 -1.18
CA SER A 413 -11.96 -2.36 -1.32
C SER A 413 -13.38 -2.67 -1.85
N MET A 414 -13.50 -3.57 -2.83
CA MET A 414 -14.79 -3.95 -3.42
C MET A 414 -15.67 -4.71 -2.42
N ALA A 415 -15.10 -5.63 -1.63
CA ALA A 415 -15.84 -6.35 -0.60
C ALA A 415 -16.41 -5.36 0.44
N ASN A 416 -15.61 -4.39 0.90
CA ASN A 416 -16.08 -3.34 1.82
C ASN A 416 -17.22 -2.51 1.20
N PHE A 417 -17.10 -2.12 -0.07
CA PHE A 417 -18.13 -1.37 -0.77
C PHE A 417 -19.47 -2.14 -0.82
N TYR A 418 -19.44 -3.40 -1.26
CA TYR A 418 -20.66 -4.20 -1.39
C TYR A 418 -21.25 -4.65 -0.05
N LEU A 419 -20.41 -4.83 1.00
CA LEU A 419 -20.91 -5.01 2.36
C LEU A 419 -21.67 -3.78 2.86
N ALA A 420 -21.15 -2.58 2.61
CA ALA A 420 -21.87 -1.36 2.94
C ALA A 420 -23.23 -1.30 2.23
N MET A 421 -23.30 -1.69 0.94
CA MET A 421 -24.56 -1.78 0.21
C MET A 421 -25.52 -2.83 0.79
N ALA A 422 -25.00 -4.01 1.17
CA ALA A 422 -25.80 -5.08 1.77
C ALA A 422 -26.36 -4.66 3.13
N TYR A 423 -25.56 -4.01 3.97
CA TYR A 423 -26.02 -3.52 5.28
C TYR A 423 -26.96 -2.32 5.16
N ARG A 424 -26.83 -1.49 4.12
CA ARG A 424 -27.83 -0.46 3.78
C ARG A 424 -29.18 -1.09 3.46
N LYS A 425 -29.23 -2.15 2.62
CA LYS A 425 -30.45 -2.88 2.30
C LYS A 425 -31.05 -3.58 3.52
N SER A 426 -30.25 -4.08 4.44
CA SER A 426 -30.71 -4.69 5.68
C SER A 426 -31.01 -3.69 6.80
N SER A 427 -30.91 -2.37 6.54
CA SER A 427 -31.16 -1.29 7.49
C SER A 427 -30.22 -1.29 8.73
N ASP A 428 -29.04 -1.90 8.64
CA ASP A 428 -27.99 -1.83 9.67
C ASP A 428 -27.08 -0.62 9.38
N ALA A 429 -27.52 0.56 9.77
CA ALA A 429 -26.83 1.82 9.48
C ALA A 429 -25.43 1.91 10.13
N GLY A 430 -25.20 1.22 11.26
CA GLY A 430 -23.91 1.20 11.95
C GLY A 430 -22.85 0.45 11.14
N LYS A 431 -23.19 -0.75 10.66
CA LYS A 431 -22.29 -1.52 9.80
C LYS A 431 -22.15 -0.92 8.41
N GLU A 432 -23.22 -0.38 7.85
CA GLU A 432 -23.14 0.36 6.58
C GLU A 432 -22.10 1.48 6.64
N ALA A 433 -22.14 2.30 7.68
CA ALA A 433 -21.18 3.38 7.87
C ALA A 433 -19.74 2.86 8.07
N PHE A 434 -19.58 1.80 8.87
CA PHE A 434 -18.25 1.20 9.11
C PHE A 434 -17.60 0.67 7.82
N TYR A 435 -18.32 -0.13 7.02
CA TYR A 435 -17.77 -0.66 5.78
C TYR A 435 -17.59 0.42 4.70
N SER A 436 -18.46 1.45 4.68
CA SER A 436 -18.24 2.64 3.84
C SER A 436 -16.95 3.36 4.21
N ALA A 437 -16.67 3.52 5.49
CA ALA A 437 -15.43 4.13 5.95
C ALA A 437 -14.19 3.37 5.51
N ARG A 438 -14.20 2.04 5.63
CA ARG A 438 -13.10 1.19 5.18
C ARG A 438 -12.89 1.27 3.67
N TYR A 439 -13.98 1.31 2.90
CA TYR A 439 -13.90 1.56 1.47
C TYR A 439 -13.21 2.90 1.17
N PHE A 440 -13.58 3.99 1.84
CA PHE A 440 -12.96 5.29 1.62
C PHE A 440 -11.49 5.33 2.05
N LYS A 441 -11.14 4.72 3.19
CA LYS A 441 -9.74 4.59 3.66
C LYS A 441 -8.87 3.90 2.61
N LEU A 442 -9.32 2.76 2.10
CA LEU A 442 -8.61 1.99 1.08
C LEU A 442 -8.52 2.72 -0.27
N ASN A 443 -9.42 3.65 -0.53
CA ASN A 443 -9.41 4.51 -1.72
C ASN A 443 -8.72 5.86 -1.49
N LEU A 444 -7.88 5.98 -0.46
CA LEU A 444 -7.10 7.18 -0.16
C LEU A 444 -7.99 8.43 0.01
N ASP A 445 -9.12 8.29 0.71
CA ASP A 445 -10.04 9.36 1.04
C ASP A 445 -10.29 9.38 2.57
N PRO A 446 -9.30 9.85 3.33
CA PRO A 446 -9.33 9.81 4.78
C PRO A 446 -10.39 10.73 5.39
N GLU A 447 -10.74 11.82 4.72
CA GLU A 447 -11.78 12.74 5.21
C GLU A 447 -13.14 12.06 5.24
N ARG A 448 -13.54 11.41 4.12
CA ARG A 448 -14.78 10.63 4.09
C ARG A 448 -14.71 9.41 4.99
N ALA A 449 -13.56 8.76 5.08
CA ALA A 449 -13.37 7.64 6.00
C ALA A 449 -13.62 8.06 7.46
N LEU A 450 -13.01 9.16 7.93
CA LEU A 450 -13.23 9.70 9.28
C LEU A 450 -14.68 10.10 9.53
N LYS A 451 -15.32 10.72 8.54
CA LYS A 451 -16.75 11.10 8.64
C LYS A 451 -17.62 9.86 8.86
N GLU A 452 -17.43 8.82 8.06
CA GLU A 452 -18.23 7.58 8.17
C GLU A 452 -17.87 6.78 9.43
N LEU A 453 -16.61 6.76 9.90
CA LEU A 453 -16.25 6.15 11.18
C LEU A 453 -16.91 6.85 12.37
N ASN A 454 -16.94 8.20 12.39
CA ASN A 454 -17.65 8.92 13.45
C ASN A 454 -19.15 8.63 13.40
N ARG A 455 -19.76 8.57 12.22
CA ARG A 455 -21.16 8.14 12.06
C ARG A 455 -21.39 6.72 12.57
N ALA A 456 -20.51 5.78 12.24
CA ALA A 456 -20.58 4.40 12.74
C ALA A 456 -20.48 4.34 14.26
N LYS A 457 -19.54 5.08 14.85
CA LYS A 457 -19.35 5.18 16.31
C LYS A 457 -20.63 5.59 17.04
N ASP A 458 -21.37 6.56 16.47
CA ASP A 458 -22.60 7.07 17.08
C ASP A 458 -23.80 6.10 16.93
N LEU A 459 -23.74 5.17 15.98
CA LEU A 459 -24.80 4.20 15.68
C LEU A 459 -24.60 2.80 16.26
N VAL A 460 -23.37 2.44 16.60
CA VAL A 460 -23.02 1.13 17.12
C VAL A 460 -23.09 1.10 18.64
N THR A 461 -23.56 -0.01 19.22
CA THR A 461 -23.62 -0.19 20.68
C THR A 461 -22.23 -0.05 21.30
N ILE A 462 -22.13 0.78 22.33
CA ILE A 462 -20.90 1.00 23.11
C ILE A 462 -20.42 -0.32 23.71
N ASP A 463 -19.11 -0.47 23.88
CA ASP A 463 -18.44 -1.65 24.46
C ASP A 463 -18.60 -2.96 23.67
N THR A 464 -18.96 -2.87 22.38
CA THR A 464 -18.91 -4.01 21.46
C THR A 464 -17.56 -4.13 20.76
N PRO A 465 -17.16 -5.33 20.28
CA PRO A 465 -15.94 -5.48 19.48
C PRO A 465 -15.90 -4.54 18.27
N MET A 466 -17.04 -4.28 17.64
CA MET A 466 -17.15 -3.33 16.53
C MET A 466 -16.89 -1.89 16.98
N HIS A 467 -17.42 -1.47 18.11
CA HIS A 467 -17.17 -0.14 18.67
C HIS A 467 -15.68 0.09 18.93
N PHE A 468 -14.99 -0.88 19.55
CA PHE A 468 -13.54 -0.79 19.77
C PHE A 468 -12.76 -0.72 18.45
N ARG A 469 -13.14 -1.52 17.45
CA ARG A 469 -12.51 -1.49 16.13
C ARG A 469 -12.68 -0.14 15.43
N ILE A 470 -13.86 0.46 15.51
CA ILE A 470 -14.13 1.80 14.99
C ILE A 470 -13.22 2.84 15.66
N LEU A 471 -13.09 2.81 16.98
CA LEU A 471 -12.21 3.73 17.70
C LEU A 471 -10.75 3.56 17.29
N GLN A 472 -10.30 2.32 17.14
CA GLN A 472 -8.95 2.03 16.66
C GLN A 472 -8.70 2.60 15.27
N GLU A 473 -9.60 2.39 14.31
CA GLU A 473 -9.45 2.91 12.94
C GLU A 473 -9.49 4.45 12.89
N ILE A 474 -10.29 5.10 13.75
CA ILE A 474 -10.28 6.57 13.90
C ILE A 474 -8.90 7.06 14.37
N GLU A 475 -8.33 6.41 15.38
CA GLU A 475 -7.02 6.78 15.91
C GLU A 475 -5.89 6.48 14.90
N GLU A 476 -6.01 5.41 14.12
CA GLU A 476 -5.05 5.11 13.03
C GLU A 476 -5.03 6.22 11.98
N ILE A 477 -6.19 6.62 11.44
CA ILE A 477 -6.28 7.69 10.43
C ILE A 477 -5.74 9.01 11.00
N LYS A 478 -6.12 9.37 12.23
CA LYS A 478 -5.60 10.58 12.88
C LYS A 478 -4.08 10.51 13.10
N ARG A 479 -3.58 9.35 13.51
CA ARG A 479 -2.14 9.14 13.72
C ARG A 479 -1.36 9.19 12.41
N GLU A 480 -1.92 8.66 11.33
CA GLU A 480 -1.34 8.72 9.99
C GLU A 480 -1.38 10.15 9.44
N GLY A 481 -2.30 11.00 9.93
CA GLY A 481 -2.43 12.40 9.54
C GLY A 481 -2.90 12.59 8.10
N LEU A 482 -3.50 11.54 7.55
CA LEU A 482 -4.13 11.55 6.23
C LEU A 482 -5.46 12.29 6.26
#